data_db49f7b3bf0712901df0c1339957f95c
#
_entry.id   db49f7b3bf0712901df0c1339957f95c
#
_cell.length_a   1.000
_cell.length_b   1.000
_cell.length_c   1.000
_cell.angle_alpha   90.00
_cell.angle_beta   90.00
_cell.angle_gamma   90.00
#
_symmetry.space_group_name_H-M   'P 1'
#
loop_
_entity.id
_entity.type
_entity.pdbx_description
1 polymer ?
#
loop_
_entity_poly.entity_id
_entity_poly.type
_entity_poly.pdbx_seq_one_letter_code
_entity_poly.pdbx_strand_id
1 'polypeptide(L)'
;MRKTAITFLLMVTAAAAYAQSAYDCLLFSESNYEGTARSVAMGNAFTALGGDLGSITINPAGSAVAGYSQFTITPGLTFSASTAQGVSPFADGSLPYFERKMKSGMTTFNLPNMGMTLNWDTNRTSGLKNITFGFVVNKSADFSQDVYANGLNSTTTFMGAMAVDAAGLPASGLNANDAYSYYPWSTVVGYQSGMISTFGGYDDEYVGASELVFDNGDIVLGGDIDQTYGRRVTGGKFDYVFNLGANVSDFLYLGANIGISSLDYSYDDYFKESAIDPADFEIALDNGKYMYFNQMKYRYWYEAESSGVYAKFGAILTPGYGLRIGAAVQTPIVNNVTEWWGYSGSTEFTSSEYDGYAYSPEGEYSYNFVSPFRANLGLAYTFGKFGVISADYEYCDYSQMKFTSSGGDRDYFDEVNNIIKDVFGPQNIWRFGAEFKLGTLALRGGYGFSTSPERHFEGPYRSNFSFGLGYSSNGSFFADFAFRKNIYSNEYYMPYSDYIFDDEGNITEPVPEILITRSDWKVLLTLGWRF
;
A
#
# COMPACT_ATOMS: atom_id res chain seq x y z
N MET A 1 5.03 -7.59 -24.29
CA MET A 1 4.45 -7.46 -22.96
C MET A 1 5.45 -7.74 -21.83
N ARG A 2 6.35 -8.74 -21.93
CA ARG A 2 7.41 -8.99 -20.93
C ARG A 2 8.49 -7.87 -20.82
N LYS A 3 8.80 -7.15 -21.89
CA LYS A 3 9.86 -6.12 -21.90
C LYS A 3 9.55 -4.86 -21.08
N THR A 4 8.28 -4.55 -20.84
CA THR A 4 7.87 -3.34 -20.09
C THR A 4 7.98 -3.52 -18.57
N ALA A 5 7.81 -4.74 -18.06
CA ALA A 5 8.00 -5.05 -16.64
C ALA A 5 9.49 -5.01 -16.23
N ILE A 6 10.39 -5.43 -17.13
CA ILE A 6 11.85 -5.45 -16.90
C ILE A 6 12.44 -4.03 -16.83
N THR A 7 11.97 -3.12 -17.68
CA THR A 7 12.39 -1.70 -17.64
C THR A 7 11.98 -1.03 -16.32
N PHE A 8 10.94 -1.53 -15.69
CA PHE A 8 10.39 -1.01 -14.46
C PHE A 8 11.23 -1.39 -13.22
N LEU A 9 11.76 -2.61 -13.20
CA LEU A 9 12.61 -3.11 -12.11
C LEU A 9 13.98 -2.41 -12.07
N LEU A 10 14.58 -2.13 -13.24
CA LEU A 10 15.86 -1.40 -13.35
C LEU A 10 15.77 0.05 -12.84
N MET A 11 14.59 0.68 -12.82
CA MET A 11 14.41 2.01 -12.24
C MET A 11 14.33 1.99 -10.70
N VAL A 12 13.86 0.89 -10.11
CA VAL A 12 13.79 0.75 -8.64
C VAL A 12 15.18 0.56 -8.03
N THR A 13 16.10 -0.14 -8.71
CA THR A 13 17.44 -0.38 -8.19
C THR A 13 18.37 0.83 -8.32
N ALA A 14 18.21 1.67 -9.34
CA ALA A 14 18.97 2.91 -9.48
C ALA A 14 18.52 4.03 -8.52
N ALA A 15 17.29 3.94 -8.00
CA ALA A 15 16.72 4.89 -7.03
C ALA A 15 17.09 4.59 -5.57
N ALA A 16 17.86 3.55 -5.28
CA ALA A 16 18.21 3.14 -3.91
C ALA A 16 19.07 4.16 -3.13
N ALA A 17 19.49 5.26 -3.74
CA ALA A 17 20.15 6.37 -3.05
C ALA A 17 19.18 7.41 -2.46
N TYR A 18 17.88 7.38 -2.88
CA TYR A 18 16.83 8.29 -2.42
C TYR A 18 15.57 7.48 -2.13
N ALA A 19 15.06 7.56 -0.90
CA ALA A 19 13.93 6.76 -0.41
C ALA A 19 12.60 7.05 -1.14
N GLN A 20 12.47 8.17 -1.87
CA GLN A 20 11.22 8.62 -2.47
C GLN A 20 11.03 8.04 -3.88
N SER A 21 10.06 7.16 -4.03
CA SER A 21 9.67 6.61 -5.32
C SER A 21 8.32 7.16 -5.81
N ALA A 22 8.06 7.03 -7.10
CA ALA A 22 6.75 7.36 -7.67
C ALA A 22 5.62 6.50 -7.05
N TYR A 23 5.93 5.31 -6.52
CA TYR A 23 4.97 4.42 -5.87
C TYR A 23 4.63 4.83 -4.44
N ASP A 24 5.55 5.48 -3.71
CA ASP A 24 5.24 6.05 -2.39
C ASP A 24 4.17 7.14 -2.52
N CYS A 25 4.24 7.93 -3.62
CA CYS A 25 3.19 8.88 -3.95
C CYS A 25 1.82 8.23 -4.12
N LEU A 26 1.76 7.08 -4.81
CA LEU A 26 0.52 6.34 -4.99
C LEU A 26 -0.01 5.86 -3.64
N LEU A 27 0.85 5.24 -2.82
CA LEU A 27 0.53 4.76 -1.48
C LEU A 27 -0.08 5.86 -0.61
N PHE A 28 0.55 7.04 -0.56
CA PHE A 28 0.08 8.17 0.25
C PHE A 28 -1.18 8.84 -0.32
N SER A 29 -1.41 8.74 -1.63
CA SER A 29 -2.58 9.31 -2.30
C SER A 29 -3.80 8.40 -2.29
N GLU A 30 -3.64 7.08 -2.20
CA GLU A 30 -4.76 6.15 -2.22
C GLU A 30 -5.76 6.42 -1.07
N SER A 31 -7.04 6.25 -1.38
CA SER A 31 -8.12 6.39 -0.42
C SER A 31 -9.22 5.36 -0.69
N ASN A 32 -9.56 4.62 0.35
CA ASN A 32 -10.64 3.65 0.37
C ASN A 32 -11.53 3.98 1.54
N TYR A 33 -12.72 4.54 1.27
CA TYR A 33 -13.64 4.87 2.34
C TYR A 33 -13.96 3.65 3.20
N GLU A 34 -13.64 3.70 4.49
CA GLU A 34 -13.98 2.65 5.44
C GLU A 34 -15.37 2.92 6.05
N GLY A 35 -15.67 4.07 6.57
CA GLY A 35 -16.99 4.52 7.00
C GLY A 35 -17.65 3.71 8.11
N THR A 36 -18.96 3.90 8.23
CA THR A 36 -19.84 3.11 9.12
C THR A 36 -20.16 1.74 8.52
N ALA A 37 -20.65 0.80 9.33
CA ALA A 37 -21.09 -0.50 8.84
C ALA A 37 -22.22 -0.37 7.79
N ARG A 38 -23.11 0.63 7.92
CA ARG A 38 -24.14 0.89 6.91
C ARG A 38 -23.54 1.30 5.57
N SER A 39 -22.62 2.26 5.56
CA SER A 39 -22.01 2.73 4.32
C SER A 39 -21.17 1.65 3.65
N VAL A 40 -20.38 0.90 4.43
CA VAL A 40 -19.56 -0.21 3.93
C VAL A 40 -20.41 -1.34 3.37
N ALA A 41 -21.52 -1.71 4.06
CA ALA A 41 -22.43 -2.75 3.58
C ALA A 41 -23.10 -2.42 2.23
N MET A 42 -23.22 -1.14 1.90
CA MET A 42 -23.73 -0.64 0.62
C MET A 42 -22.59 -0.24 -0.36
N GLY A 43 -21.40 -0.84 -0.22
CA GLY A 43 -20.26 -0.57 -1.10
C GLY A 43 -19.76 0.87 -1.08
N ASN A 44 -20.12 1.67 -0.07
CA ASN A 44 -19.85 3.12 0.01
C ASN A 44 -20.47 3.95 -1.15
N ALA A 45 -21.56 3.49 -1.74
CA ALA A 45 -22.29 4.22 -2.79
C ALA A 45 -23.22 5.28 -2.15
N PHE A 46 -22.64 6.34 -1.59
CA PHE A 46 -23.32 7.33 -0.76
C PHE A 46 -23.22 8.77 -1.28
N THR A 47 -22.69 9.01 -2.45
CA THR A 47 -22.56 10.36 -3.02
C THR A 47 -23.91 11.08 -3.14
N ALA A 48 -24.99 10.35 -3.45
CA ALA A 48 -26.34 10.91 -3.55
C ALA A 48 -27.26 10.61 -2.33
N LEU A 49 -26.82 9.73 -1.41
CA LEU A 49 -27.71 9.27 -0.32
C LEU A 49 -27.66 10.17 0.91
N GLY A 50 -26.50 10.34 1.50
CA GLY A 50 -26.35 11.03 2.78
C GLY A 50 -27.06 10.36 3.96
N GLY A 51 -27.19 11.09 5.08
CA GLY A 51 -27.90 10.64 6.29
C GLY A 51 -27.15 9.56 7.09
N ASP A 52 -25.85 9.43 6.87
CA ASP A 52 -24.95 8.50 7.53
C ASP A 52 -23.61 9.19 7.80
N LEU A 53 -22.98 8.96 8.97
CA LEU A 53 -21.73 9.65 9.32
C LEU A 53 -20.55 9.24 8.40
N GLY A 54 -20.53 7.98 7.92
CA GLY A 54 -19.55 7.54 6.92
C GLY A 54 -19.71 8.27 5.58
N SER A 55 -20.92 8.73 5.24
CA SER A 55 -21.18 9.46 3.99
C SER A 55 -20.57 10.85 3.94
N ILE A 56 -20.29 11.47 5.09
CA ILE A 56 -19.77 12.84 5.19
C ILE A 56 -18.41 12.98 4.49
N THR A 57 -17.57 11.95 4.58
CA THR A 57 -16.28 11.92 3.91
C THR A 57 -16.41 11.69 2.40
N ILE A 58 -17.52 11.08 1.94
CA ILE A 58 -17.81 10.85 0.52
C ILE A 58 -18.42 12.12 -0.09
N ASN A 59 -19.52 12.63 0.51
CA ASN A 59 -20.17 13.86 0.10
C ASN A 59 -20.57 14.69 1.35
N PRO A 60 -19.96 15.86 1.56
CA PRO A 60 -20.22 16.73 2.71
C PRO A 60 -21.70 17.09 2.93
N ALA A 61 -22.47 17.22 1.84
CA ALA A 61 -23.89 17.53 1.91
C ALA A 61 -24.73 16.44 2.60
N GLY A 62 -24.16 15.23 2.73
CA GLY A 62 -24.81 14.09 3.37
C GLY A 62 -25.17 14.31 4.83
N SER A 63 -24.47 15.19 5.56
CA SER A 63 -24.75 15.52 6.95
C SER A 63 -26.12 16.20 7.13
N ALA A 64 -26.50 17.07 6.20
CA ALA A 64 -27.74 17.84 6.26
C ALA A 64 -29.00 17.02 5.88
N VAL A 65 -28.82 15.82 5.35
CA VAL A 65 -29.91 14.93 4.93
C VAL A 65 -30.63 14.31 6.14
N ALA A 66 -29.92 14.07 7.23
CA ALA A 66 -30.45 13.33 8.39
C ALA A 66 -31.56 14.09 9.12
N GLY A 67 -31.48 15.42 9.24
CA GLY A 67 -32.47 16.25 9.94
C GLY A 67 -32.52 16.05 11.47
N TYR A 68 -31.54 15.35 12.06
CA TYR A 68 -31.39 15.09 13.49
C TYR A 68 -29.90 15.04 13.86
N SER A 69 -29.63 15.25 15.15
CA SER A 69 -28.28 15.05 15.71
C SER A 69 -28.02 13.57 15.91
N GLN A 70 -26.78 13.14 15.72
CA GLN A 70 -26.40 11.73 15.91
C GLN A 70 -24.94 11.59 16.33
N PHE A 71 -24.68 10.48 17.04
CA PHE A 71 -23.33 10.01 17.37
C PHE A 71 -23.18 8.56 16.92
N THR A 72 -22.04 8.20 16.36
CA THR A 72 -21.71 6.80 16.01
C THR A 72 -20.30 6.44 16.39
N ILE A 73 -20.13 5.15 16.69
CA ILE A 73 -18.84 4.50 16.85
C ILE A 73 -18.84 3.17 16.10
N THR A 74 -17.79 2.89 15.37
CA THR A 74 -17.68 1.71 14.51
C THR A 74 -16.39 0.96 14.79
N PRO A 75 -16.33 0.03 15.77
CA PRO A 75 -15.25 -0.93 15.86
C PRO A 75 -15.30 -1.95 14.71
N GLY A 76 -14.12 -2.46 14.33
CA GLY A 76 -13.99 -3.45 13.28
C GLY A 76 -12.76 -4.34 13.40
N LEU A 77 -12.84 -5.47 12.71
CA LEU A 77 -11.73 -6.41 12.54
C LEU A 77 -11.41 -6.54 11.05
N THR A 78 -10.12 -6.44 10.72
CA THR A 78 -9.59 -6.74 9.39
C THR A 78 -8.78 -8.05 9.47
N PHE A 79 -9.11 -8.99 8.59
CA PHE A 79 -8.38 -10.24 8.38
C PHE A 79 -7.71 -10.13 7.02
N SER A 80 -6.45 -9.74 6.98
CA SER A 80 -5.63 -9.73 5.76
C SER A 80 -5.09 -11.13 5.50
N ALA A 81 -5.17 -11.58 4.26
CA ALA A 81 -4.65 -12.86 3.82
C ALA A 81 -3.87 -12.68 2.52
N SER A 82 -2.64 -13.18 2.50
CA SER A 82 -1.79 -13.20 1.31
C SER A 82 -1.43 -14.63 0.94
N THR A 83 -1.17 -14.85 -0.34
CA THR A 83 -0.50 -16.06 -0.81
C THR A 83 0.66 -15.68 -1.68
N ALA A 84 1.78 -16.37 -1.56
CA ALA A 84 2.99 -16.17 -2.34
C ALA A 84 3.41 -17.50 -2.98
N GLN A 85 3.81 -17.46 -4.25
CA GLN A 85 4.32 -18.61 -5.00
C GLN A 85 5.23 -18.10 -6.13
N GLY A 86 6.28 -18.87 -6.45
CA GLY A 86 7.13 -18.56 -7.59
C GLY A 86 6.38 -18.56 -8.92
N VAL A 87 6.84 -17.75 -9.84
CA VAL A 87 6.37 -17.70 -11.24
C VAL A 87 7.41 -18.40 -12.09
N SER A 88 6.96 -19.29 -12.98
CA SER A 88 7.88 -19.95 -13.91
C SER A 88 8.48 -18.96 -14.89
N PRO A 89 9.80 -18.80 -14.95
CA PRO A 89 10.46 -18.02 -15.98
C PRO A 89 10.55 -18.79 -17.31
N PHE A 90 10.29 -20.10 -17.31
CA PHE A 90 10.48 -20.99 -18.46
C PHE A 90 9.16 -21.28 -19.20
N ALA A 91 9.29 -21.52 -20.50
CA ALA A 91 8.13 -21.79 -21.35
C ALA A 91 7.48 -23.16 -21.09
N ASP A 92 8.20 -24.10 -20.49
CA ASP A 92 7.71 -25.44 -20.11
C ASP A 92 6.91 -25.42 -18.80
N GLY A 93 6.87 -24.28 -18.08
CA GLY A 93 6.16 -24.11 -16.82
C GLY A 93 6.86 -24.71 -15.61
N SER A 94 8.12 -25.13 -15.73
CA SER A 94 8.91 -25.57 -14.57
C SER A 94 9.07 -24.42 -13.57
N LEU A 95 8.99 -24.71 -12.27
CA LEU A 95 9.15 -23.77 -11.17
C LEU A 95 10.44 -24.12 -10.40
N PRO A 96 11.59 -23.56 -10.79
CA PRO A 96 12.83 -23.85 -10.09
C PRO A 96 12.92 -23.17 -8.72
N TYR A 97 12.06 -22.18 -8.47
CA TYR A 97 12.11 -21.33 -7.28
C TYR A 97 10.74 -21.22 -6.62
N PHE A 98 10.67 -21.15 -5.28
CA PHE A 98 9.45 -20.93 -4.52
C PHE A 98 8.25 -21.76 -4.98
N GLU A 99 8.46 -23.04 -5.25
CA GLU A 99 7.44 -23.95 -5.82
C GLU A 99 6.16 -24.01 -4.98
N ARG A 100 6.30 -23.92 -3.66
CA ARG A 100 5.19 -24.05 -2.72
C ARG A 100 4.38 -22.79 -2.65
N LYS A 101 3.07 -22.93 -2.79
CA LYS A 101 2.13 -21.84 -2.47
C LYS A 101 2.05 -21.67 -0.95
N MET A 102 2.71 -20.62 -0.44
CA MET A 102 2.70 -20.27 0.95
C MET A 102 1.52 -19.35 1.27
N LYS A 103 1.01 -19.44 2.50
CA LYS A 103 -0.09 -18.59 2.98
C LYS A 103 0.34 -17.89 4.24
N SER A 104 0.06 -16.60 4.30
CA SER A 104 0.28 -15.75 5.47
C SER A 104 -0.94 -14.89 5.73
N GLY A 105 -1.03 -14.32 6.92
CA GLY A 105 -2.14 -13.43 7.23
C GLY A 105 -1.97 -12.72 8.57
N MET A 106 -2.69 -11.62 8.67
CA MET A 106 -2.69 -10.76 9.84
C MET A 106 -4.12 -10.41 10.23
N THR A 107 -4.38 -10.33 11.55
CA THR A 107 -5.65 -9.85 12.07
C THR A 107 -5.41 -8.57 12.84
N THR A 108 -6.11 -7.49 12.45
CA THR A 108 -6.00 -6.18 13.10
C THR A 108 -7.35 -5.72 13.62
N PHE A 109 -7.35 -5.20 14.86
CA PHE A 109 -8.49 -4.47 15.40
C PHE A 109 -8.37 -3.00 14.99
N ASN A 110 -9.48 -2.41 14.55
CA ASN A 110 -9.54 -1.04 14.09
C ASN A 110 -10.76 -0.31 14.67
N LEU A 111 -10.69 1.02 14.65
CA LEU A 111 -11.84 1.91 14.82
C LEU A 111 -12.03 2.72 13.52
N PRO A 112 -12.61 2.11 12.46
CA PRO A 112 -12.66 2.72 11.14
C PRO A 112 -13.45 4.02 11.05
N ASN A 113 -14.46 4.20 11.92
CA ASN A 113 -15.26 5.41 11.93
C ASN A 113 -15.75 5.73 13.34
N MET A 114 -15.69 6.99 13.69
CA MET A 114 -16.32 7.57 14.86
C MET A 114 -16.70 9.03 14.55
N GLY A 115 -17.88 9.48 15.00
CA GLY A 115 -18.22 10.87 14.77
C GLY A 115 -19.54 11.28 15.36
N MET A 116 -19.81 12.57 15.24
CA MET A 116 -21.01 13.23 15.71
C MET A 116 -21.46 14.31 14.73
N THR A 117 -22.77 14.45 14.57
CA THR A 117 -23.38 15.63 13.93
C THR A 117 -24.39 16.28 14.86
N LEU A 118 -24.41 17.59 14.85
CA LEU A 118 -25.38 18.45 15.55
C LEU A 118 -26.23 19.15 14.50
N ASN A 119 -27.53 18.92 14.54
CA ASN A 119 -28.49 19.50 13.62
C ASN A 119 -29.20 20.68 14.30
N TRP A 120 -29.20 21.82 13.65
CA TRP A 120 -29.95 23.02 14.06
C TRP A 120 -31.11 23.22 13.09
N ASP A 121 -32.33 22.98 13.54
CA ASP A 121 -33.55 23.29 12.81
C ASP A 121 -33.85 24.79 12.90
N THR A 122 -34.03 25.46 11.76
CA THR A 122 -34.40 26.87 11.69
C THR A 122 -35.90 27.11 11.88
N ASN A 123 -36.70 26.05 12.03
CA ASN A 123 -38.16 26.05 12.09
C ASN A 123 -38.83 26.69 10.86
N ARG A 124 -38.16 26.69 9.70
CA ARG A 124 -38.70 27.17 8.43
C ARG A 124 -39.27 26.02 7.61
N THR A 125 -40.37 26.26 6.94
CA THR A 125 -41.01 25.29 6.03
C THR A 125 -40.39 25.33 4.63
N SER A 126 -39.71 26.40 4.27
CA SER A 126 -39.00 26.58 2.98
C SER A 126 -37.76 27.43 3.16
N GLY A 127 -36.88 27.42 2.16
CA GLY A 127 -35.55 28.05 2.23
C GLY A 127 -34.59 27.22 3.09
N LEU A 128 -33.76 27.87 3.88
CA LEU A 128 -32.81 27.19 4.77
C LEU A 128 -33.59 26.55 5.95
N LYS A 129 -33.78 25.23 5.92
CA LYS A 129 -34.51 24.46 6.90
C LYS A 129 -33.68 24.04 8.08
N ASN A 130 -32.48 23.49 7.81
CA ASN A 130 -31.54 23.15 8.87
C ASN A 130 -30.09 23.43 8.47
N ILE A 131 -29.23 23.56 9.48
CA ILE A 131 -27.78 23.63 9.38
C ILE A 131 -27.24 22.50 10.26
N THR A 132 -26.27 21.76 9.75
CA THR A 132 -25.64 20.65 10.46
C THR A 132 -24.16 20.93 10.62
N PHE A 133 -23.65 20.79 11.83
CA PHE A 133 -22.21 20.78 12.14
C PHE A 133 -21.80 19.33 12.42
N GLY A 134 -20.68 18.89 11.88
CA GLY A 134 -20.18 17.55 12.04
C GLY A 134 -18.70 17.49 12.38
N PHE A 135 -18.34 16.50 13.18
CA PHE A 135 -16.96 16.05 13.33
C PHE A 135 -16.91 14.53 13.16
N VAL A 136 -16.06 14.06 12.25
CA VAL A 136 -15.92 12.65 11.93
C VAL A 136 -14.46 12.29 11.80
N VAL A 137 -14.05 11.20 12.45
CA VAL A 137 -12.79 10.51 12.20
C VAL A 137 -13.11 9.29 11.33
N ASN A 138 -12.44 9.17 10.20
CA ASN A 138 -12.67 8.10 9.25
C ASN A 138 -11.37 7.50 8.75
N LYS A 139 -11.21 6.17 8.82
CA LYS A 139 -10.07 5.47 8.22
C LYS A 139 -10.23 5.49 6.70
N SER A 140 -9.24 5.98 5.97
CA SER A 140 -9.27 6.09 4.51
C SER A 140 -8.32 5.12 3.80
N ALA A 141 -7.38 4.48 4.51
CA ALA A 141 -6.60 3.35 4.00
C ALA A 141 -6.18 2.41 5.13
N ASP A 142 -5.96 1.13 4.79
CA ASP A 142 -5.47 0.07 5.67
C ASP A 142 -4.33 -0.65 4.94
N PHE A 143 -3.12 -0.56 5.47
CA PHE A 143 -1.92 -1.10 4.84
C PHE A 143 -1.56 -2.50 5.31
N SER A 144 -2.28 -3.04 6.29
CA SER A 144 -1.99 -4.34 6.93
C SER A 144 -1.82 -5.47 5.92
N GLN A 145 -0.59 -5.99 5.80
CA GLN A 145 -0.23 -7.10 4.91
C GLN A 145 0.89 -7.91 5.56
N ASP A 146 0.82 -9.23 5.44
CA ASP A 146 1.88 -10.16 5.80
C ASP A 146 2.11 -11.08 4.61
N VAL A 147 3.37 -11.22 4.17
CA VAL A 147 3.77 -12.08 3.04
C VAL A 147 4.90 -12.97 3.50
N TYR A 148 4.83 -14.23 3.12
CA TYR A 148 5.88 -15.20 3.35
C TYR A 148 6.02 -16.11 2.14
N ALA A 149 7.24 -16.24 1.62
CA ALA A 149 7.59 -17.16 0.56
C ALA A 149 8.85 -17.95 0.96
N ASN A 150 8.92 -19.20 0.58
CA ASN A 150 10.07 -20.07 0.82
C ASN A 150 10.22 -21.05 -0.33
N GLY A 151 11.45 -21.34 -0.72
CA GLY A 151 11.75 -22.32 -1.78
C GLY A 151 13.24 -22.49 -2.01
N LEU A 152 13.57 -23.56 -2.75
CA LEU A 152 14.95 -23.85 -3.15
C LEU A 152 15.37 -22.99 -4.34
N ASN A 153 16.65 -22.71 -4.43
CA ASN A 153 17.31 -22.13 -5.59
C ASN A 153 18.67 -22.81 -5.77
N SER A 154 19.01 -23.17 -7.02
CA SER A 154 20.25 -23.85 -7.38
C SER A 154 21.06 -23.12 -8.44
N THR A 155 20.67 -21.88 -8.83
CA THR A 155 21.30 -21.16 -9.93
C THR A 155 21.70 -19.72 -9.57
N THR A 156 20.90 -19.03 -8.77
CA THR A 156 21.12 -17.61 -8.45
C THR A 156 21.05 -17.34 -6.94
N THR A 157 21.71 -16.30 -6.48
CA THR A 157 21.75 -15.88 -5.07
C THR A 157 21.59 -14.37 -4.93
N PHE A 158 20.98 -13.93 -3.86
CA PHE A 158 20.89 -12.50 -3.49
C PHE A 158 22.28 -11.87 -3.33
N MET A 159 23.22 -12.63 -2.78
CA MET A 159 24.60 -12.16 -2.56
C MET A 159 25.35 -11.98 -3.87
N GLY A 160 25.10 -12.83 -4.90
CA GLY A 160 25.68 -12.66 -6.24
C GLY A 160 25.16 -11.40 -6.92
N ALA A 161 23.86 -11.12 -6.86
CA ALA A 161 23.30 -9.87 -7.37
C ALA A 161 23.91 -8.64 -6.65
N MET A 162 24.05 -8.72 -5.32
CA MET A 162 24.69 -7.67 -4.53
C MET A 162 26.19 -7.48 -4.89
N ALA A 163 26.91 -8.55 -5.21
CA ALA A 163 28.30 -8.50 -5.64
C ALA A 163 28.43 -7.76 -6.98
N VAL A 164 27.53 -7.99 -7.92
CA VAL A 164 27.49 -7.25 -9.20
C VAL A 164 27.13 -5.78 -8.97
N ASP A 165 26.21 -5.46 -8.09
CA ASP A 165 25.87 -4.07 -7.73
C ASP A 165 27.04 -3.33 -7.04
N ALA A 166 27.92 -4.07 -6.37
CA ALA A 166 29.12 -3.51 -5.72
C ALA A 166 30.31 -3.32 -6.67
N ALA A 167 30.28 -3.94 -7.86
CA ALA A 167 31.42 -3.92 -8.79
C ALA A 167 31.84 -2.49 -9.17
N GLY A 168 33.14 -2.23 -9.13
CA GLY A 168 33.74 -0.92 -9.37
C GLY A 168 33.78 0.02 -8.17
N LEU A 169 33.21 -0.35 -7.02
CA LEU A 169 33.34 0.40 -5.76
C LEU A 169 34.59 -0.11 -4.99
N PRO A 170 35.47 0.76 -4.47
CA PRO A 170 36.63 0.28 -3.74
C PRO A 170 36.26 -0.31 -2.37
N ALA A 171 36.72 -1.52 -2.07
CA ALA A 171 36.50 -2.19 -0.80
C ALA A 171 37.00 -1.40 0.41
N SER A 172 38.15 -0.70 0.23
CA SER A 172 38.68 0.24 1.23
C SER A 172 37.67 1.35 1.58
N GLY A 173 36.90 1.80 0.59
CA GLY A 173 35.80 2.78 0.77
C GLY A 173 34.58 2.18 1.47
N LEU A 174 34.15 0.97 1.10
CA LEU A 174 33.04 0.29 1.73
C LEU A 174 33.30 -0.06 3.21
N ASN A 175 34.58 -0.22 3.58
CA ASN A 175 35.01 -0.49 4.95
C ASN A 175 35.33 0.78 5.76
N ALA A 176 35.25 1.96 5.16
CA ALA A 176 35.57 3.22 5.84
C ALA A 176 34.49 3.58 6.89
N ASN A 177 34.89 4.32 7.94
CA ASN A 177 33.96 4.74 9.01
C ASN A 177 32.83 5.66 8.50
N ASP A 178 33.04 6.33 7.37
CA ASP A 178 32.10 7.24 6.71
C ASP A 178 31.51 6.67 5.41
N ALA A 179 31.62 5.35 5.21
CA ALA A 179 31.14 4.64 4.02
C ALA A 179 29.69 4.99 3.65
N TYR A 180 28.80 5.05 4.64
CA TYR A 180 27.39 5.39 4.47
C TYR A 180 27.13 6.82 3.96
N SER A 181 28.13 7.69 3.93
CA SER A 181 28.02 9.05 3.37
C SER A 181 28.29 9.10 1.86
N TYR A 182 28.93 8.07 1.30
CA TYR A 182 29.42 8.10 -0.08
C TYR A 182 28.95 6.92 -0.94
N TYR A 183 28.54 5.81 -0.32
CA TYR A 183 28.17 4.58 -1.01
C TYR A 183 26.73 4.15 -0.68
N PRO A 184 26.06 3.35 -1.54
CA PRO A 184 24.75 2.80 -1.26
C PRO A 184 24.76 1.99 0.05
N TRP A 185 23.82 2.28 0.94
CA TRP A 185 23.79 1.66 2.26
C TRP A 185 23.61 0.15 2.21
N SER A 186 22.80 -0.34 1.24
CA SER A 186 22.63 -1.78 0.98
C SER A 186 23.97 -2.46 0.71
N THR A 187 24.79 -1.89 -0.18
CA THR A 187 26.10 -2.43 -0.57
C THR A 187 27.11 -2.37 0.60
N VAL A 188 27.11 -1.25 1.36
CA VAL A 188 27.97 -1.11 2.55
C VAL A 188 27.63 -2.18 3.59
N VAL A 189 26.33 -2.38 3.89
CA VAL A 189 25.86 -3.41 4.80
C VAL A 189 26.24 -4.81 4.29
N GLY A 190 26.06 -5.09 3.01
CA GLY A 190 26.42 -6.37 2.39
C GLY A 190 27.91 -6.68 2.54
N TYR A 191 28.78 -5.70 2.26
CA TYR A 191 30.23 -5.87 2.41
C TYR A 191 30.63 -6.01 3.88
N GLN A 192 30.19 -5.11 4.75
CA GLN A 192 30.57 -5.12 6.18
C GLN A 192 30.00 -6.32 6.96
N SER A 193 28.90 -6.93 6.48
CA SER A 193 28.35 -8.16 7.07
C SER A 193 28.94 -9.44 6.49
N GLY A 194 29.87 -9.35 5.52
CA GLY A 194 30.49 -10.52 4.90
C GLY A 194 29.58 -11.27 3.93
N MET A 195 28.48 -10.66 3.45
CA MET A 195 27.67 -11.22 2.36
C MET A 195 28.39 -11.23 1.05
N ILE A 196 29.21 -10.20 0.81
CA ILE A 196 30.10 -10.08 -0.33
C ILE A 196 31.51 -9.79 0.13
N SER A 197 32.50 -10.24 -0.61
CA SER A 197 33.91 -10.00 -0.37
C SER A 197 34.65 -9.82 -1.69
N THR A 198 35.82 -9.17 -1.65
CA THR A 198 36.71 -9.09 -2.81
C THR A 198 37.37 -10.43 -3.10
N PHE A 199 37.72 -10.70 -4.36
CA PHE A 199 38.42 -11.89 -4.79
C PHE A 199 39.55 -11.58 -5.78
N GLY A 200 40.44 -12.52 -6.02
CA GLY A 200 41.47 -12.42 -7.03
C GLY A 200 42.55 -11.34 -6.79
N GLY A 201 42.54 -10.68 -5.62
CA GLY A 201 43.46 -9.58 -5.29
C GLY A 201 43.04 -8.22 -5.85
N TYR A 202 41.85 -8.09 -6.40
CA TYR A 202 41.21 -6.83 -6.84
C TYR A 202 40.55 -6.13 -5.65
N ASP A 203 40.53 -4.80 -5.65
CA ASP A 203 39.91 -3.98 -4.60
C ASP A 203 38.44 -3.57 -4.94
N ASP A 204 37.97 -3.89 -6.15
CA ASP A 204 36.72 -3.42 -6.73
C ASP A 204 35.92 -4.51 -7.47
N GLU A 205 36.32 -5.77 -7.35
CA GLU A 205 35.59 -6.94 -7.84
C GLU A 205 35.12 -7.80 -6.67
N TYR A 206 33.85 -8.24 -6.72
CA TYR A 206 33.18 -8.88 -5.60
C TYR A 206 32.60 -10.24 -5.97
N VAL A 207 32.48 -11.10 -4.97
CA VAL A 207 31.83 -12.40 -5.03
C VAL A 207 30.91 -12.55 -3.81
N GLY A 208 29.77 -13.18 -3.98
CA GLY A 208 28.86 -13.54 -2.90
C GLY A 208 29.40 -14.68 -2.03
N ALA A 209 29.12 -14.67 -0.73
CA ALA A 209 29.60 -15.70 0.20
C ALA A 209 29.05 -17.12 -0.11
N SER A 210 28.02 -17.24 -0.93
CA SER A 210 27.49 -18.53 -1.43
C SER A 210 28.00 -18.88 -2.83
N GLU A 211 28.90 -18.10 -3.41
CA GLU A 211 29.44 -18.33 -4.75
C GLU A 211 30.86 -18.90 -4.70
N LEU A 212 31.19 -19.67 -5.69
CA LEU A 212 32.52 -20.23 -5.92
C LEU A 212 33.16 -19.58 -7.14
N VAL A 213 34.45 -19.24 -7.02
CA VAL A 213 35.27 -18.69 -8.10
C VAL A 213 36.16 -19.80 -8.63
N PHE A 214 36.05 -20.11 -9.91
CA PHE A 214 36.90 -21.10 -10.58
C PHE A 214 38.13 -20.46 -11.21
N ASP A 215 39.19 -21.28 -11.47
CA ASP A 215 40.45 -20.85 -12.07
C ASP A 215 40.29 -20.18 -13.44
N ASN A 216 39.24 -20.49 -14.18
CA ASN A 216 38.91 -19.88 -15.48
C ASN A 216 38.18 -18.52 -15.34
N GLY A 217 37.90 -18.10 -14.13
CA GLY A 217 37.19 -16.85 -13.84
C GLY A 217 35.65 -16.96 -13.75
N ASP A 218 35.07 -18.16 -13.95
CA ASP A 218 33.64 -18.37 -13.78
C ASP A 218 33.26 -18.25 -12.31
N ILE A 219 32.15 -17.57 -12.04
CA ILE A 219 31.56 -17.43 -10.72
C ILE A 219 30.20 -18.13 -10.78
N VAL A 220 29.97 -19.10 -9.89
CA VAL A 220 28.74 -19.89 -9.85
C VAL A 220 28.27 -20.08 -8.41
N LEU A 221 26.99 -20.29 -8.20
CA LEU A 221 26.44 -20.71 -6.92
C LEU A 221 27.06 -22.05 -6.49
N GLY A 222 27.55 -22.17 -5.25
CA GLY A 222 28.27 -23.36 -4.76
C GLY A 222 27.41 -24.62 -4.71
N GLY A 223 26.13 -24.47 -4.37
CA GLY A 223 25.19 -25.58 -4.24
C GLY A 223 23.75 -25.09 -4.02
N ASP A 224 22.87 -25.98 -3.63
CA ASP A 224 21.47 -25.63 -3.36
C ASP A 224 21.32 -24.77 -2.10
N ILE A 225 20.54 -23.71 -2.21
CA ILE A 225 20.16 -22.82 -1.10
C ILE A 225 18.65 -22.81 -0.87
N ASP A 226 18.25 -22.73 0.39
CA ASP A 226 16.88 -22.45 0.81
C ASP A 226 16.70 -20.94 0.93
N GLN A 227 15.87 -20.36 0.08
CA GLN A 227 15.56 -18.93 0.08
C GLN A 227 14.25 -18.67 0.80
N THR A 228 14.23 -17.69 1.68
CA THR A 228 13.04 -17.23 2.39
C THR A 228 12.88 -15.72 2.24
N TYR A 229 11.70 -15.30 1.80
CA TYR A 229 11.26 -13.92 1.79
C TYR A 229 10.12 -13.70 2.77
N GLY A 230 10.23 -12.67 3.59
CA GLY A 230 9.17 -12.23 4.49
C GLY A 230 8.98 -10.73 4.43
N ARG A 231 7.71 -10.28 4.37
CA ARG A 231 7.33 -8.86 4.37
C ARG A 231 6.18 -8.64 5.33
N ARG A 232 6.31 -7.64 6.18
CA ARG A 232 5.22 -7.16 7.02
C ARG A 232 4.99 -5.69 6.79
N VAL A 233 3.74 -5.34 6.47
CA VAL A 233 3.30 -3.96 6.32
C VAL A 233 2.21 -3.69 7.34
N THR A 234 2.31 -2.57 8.05
CA THR A 234 1.31 -2.12 9.03
C THR A 234 1.02 -0.63 8.84
N GLY A 235 0.00 -0.14 9.55
CA GLY A 235 -0.38 1.26 9.53
C GLY A 235 -1.69 1.52 8.81
N GLY A 236 -1.98 2.80 8.61
CA GLY A 236 -3.23 3.24 8.01
C GLY A 236 -3.27 4.74 7.80
N LYS A 237 -4.32 5.18 7.13
CA LYS A 237 -4.59 6.59 6.89
C LYS A 237 -5.92 6.97 7.50
N PHE A 238 -5.96 8.08 8.22
CA PHE A 238 -7.14 8.60 8.90
C PHE A 238 -7.41 10.04 8.46
N ASP A 239 -8.69 10.35 8.25
CA ASP A 239 -9.17 11.69 7.98
C ASP A 239 -9.97 12.22 9.18
N TYR A 240 -9.55 13.35 9.73
CA TYR A 240 -10.25 14.11 10.76
C TYR A 240 -11.02 15.23 10.06
N VAL A 241 -12.34 15.11 10.01
CA VAL A 241 -13.19 15.95 9.15
C VAL A 241 -14.10 16.82 9.96
N PHE A 242 -14.00 18.14 9.77
CA PHE A 242 -14.95 19.14 10.23
C PHE A 242 -15.90 19.46 9.09
N ASN A 243 -17.20 19.27 9.34
CA ASN A 243 -18.24 19.37 8.34
C ASN A 243 -19.22 20.50 8.67
N LEU A 244 -19.67 21.19 7.64
CA LEU A 244 -20.82 22.08 7.65
C LEU A 244 -21.77 21.66 6.55
N GLY A 245 -23.06 21.40 6.92
CA GLY A 245 -24.11 21.03 5.99
C GLY A 245 -25.30 21.98 6.09
N ALA A 246 -26.04 22.14 4.99
CA ALA A 246 -27.24 22.97 4.92
C ALA A 246 -28.30 22.28 4.06
N ASN A 247 -29.54 22.27 4.56
CA ASN A 247 -30.72 21.77 3.84
C ASN A 247 -31.56 22.96 3.36
N VAL A 248 -31.77 23.06 2.06
CA VAL A 248 -32.58 24.09 1.41
C VAL A 248 -33.85 23.44 0.85
N SER A 249 -34.95 23.62 1.57
CA SER A 249 -36.32 23.18 1.16
C SER A 249 -36.48 21.69 0.89
N ASP A 250 -35.65 20.81 1.49
CA ASP A 250 -35.57 19.37 1.23
C ASP A 250 -35.35 19.02 -0.25
N PHE A 251 -34.98 20.02 -1.06
CA PHE A 251 -34.72 19.92 -2.48
C PHE A 251 -33.21 19.94 -2.78
N LEU A 252 -32.47 20.80 -2.11
CA LEU A 252 -31.03 20.96 -2.29
C LEU A 252 -30.33 20.88 -0.93
N TYR A 253 -29.37 19.98 -0.84
CA TYR A 253 -28.47 19.88 0.30
C TYR A 253 -27.07 20.29 -0.16
N LEU A 254 -26.42 21.15 0.61
CA LEU A 254 -25.07 21.62 0.36
C LEU A 254 -24.17 21.26 1.54
N GLY A 255 -22.90 21.07 1.29
CA GLY A 255 -21.96 20.77 2.34
C GLY A 255 -20.53 21.13 2.00
N ALA A 256 -19.75 21.40 3.05
CA ALA A 256 -18.33 21.64 2.98
C ALA A 256 -17.61 20.90 4.11
N ASN A 257 -16.43 20.37 3.81
CA ASN A 257 -15.51 19.78 4.77
C ASN A 257 -14.18 20.53 4.75
N ILE A 258 -13.57 20.64 5.93
CA ILE A 258 -12.13 20.82 6.09
C ILE A 258 -11.64 19.51 6.70
N GLY A 259 -10.71 18.86 6.02
CA GLY A 259 -10.13 17.58 6.43
C GLY A 259 -8.65 17.71 6.75
N ILE A 260 -8.24 17.06 7.84
CA ILE A 260 -6.83 16.82 8.19
C ILE A 260 -6.61 15.33 7.97
N SER A 261 -5.71 14.99 7.05
CA SER A 261 -5.31 13.61 6.79
C SER A 261 -4.05 13.30 7.58
N SER A 262 -4.02 12.15 8.24
CA SER A 262 -2.85 11.62 8.94
C SER A 262 -2.58 10.22 8.45
N LEU A 263 -1.33 9.91 8.12
CA LEU A 263 -0.88 8.61 7.66
C LEU A 263 0.26 8.14 8.56
N ASP A 264 0.21 6.89 8.91
CA ASP A 264 1.26 6.10 9.54
C ASP A 264 1.47 4.84 8.70
N TYR A 265 2.71 4.56 8.35
CA TYR A 265 3.08 3.42 7.50
C TYR A 265 4.39 2.82 7.99
N SER A 266 4.42 1.52 8.15
CA SER A 266 5.62 0.76 8.51
C SER A 266 5.74 -0.45 7.59
N TYR A 267 6.91 -0.61 7.03
CA TYR A 267 7.29 -1.69 6.11
C TYR A 267 8.56 -2.34 6.64
N ASP A 268 8.53 -3.65 6.78
CA ASP A 268 9.66 -4.46 7.26
C ASP A 268 9.75 -5.69 6.38
N ASP A 269 10.82 -5.83 5.62
CA ASP A 269 11.09 -7.03 4.87
C ASP A 269 12.45 -7.63 5.20
N TYR A 270 12.57 -8.92 4.95
CA TYR A 270 13.84 -9.62 5.05
C TYR A 270 13.95 -10.68 3.94
N PHE A 271 15.17 -10.89 3.52
CA PHE A 271 15.55 -11.99 2.66
C PHE A 271 16.60 -12.83 3.37
N LYS A 272 16.43 -14.15 3.34
CA LYS A 272 17.31 -15.11 3.99
C LYS A 272 17.69 -16.19 2.98
N GLU A 273 18.98 -16.56 2.96
CA GLU A 273 19.49 -17.72 2.25
C GLU A 273 20.18 -18.65 3.23
N SER A 274 19.96 -19.94 3.09
CA SER A 274 20.62 -20.96 3.92
C SER A 274 21.12 -22.07 3.02
N ALA A 275 22.38 -22.49 3.19
CA ALA A 275 22.95 -23.64 2.51
C ALA A 275 22.17 -24.91 2.86
N ILE A 276 21.84 -25.74 1.87
CA ILE A 276 21.27 -27.06 2.13
C ILE A 276 22.35 -27.98 2.68
N ASP A 277 23.53 -27.98 2.07
CA ASP A 277 24.74 -28.63 2.60
C ASP A 277 25.87 -27.59 2.62
N PRO A 278 26.31 -27.09 3.81
CA PRO A 278 27.42 -26.15 3.88
C PRO A 278 28.72 -26.62 3.21
N ALA A 279 28.91 -27.94 3.06
CA ALA A 279 30.12 -28.46 2.43
C ALA A 279 30.24 -28.11 0.95
N ASP A 280 29.14 -27.76 0.28
CA ASP A 280 29.13 -27.34 -1.12
C ASP A 280 29.64 -25.90 -1.31
N PHE A 281 29.78 -25.13 -0.22
CA PHE A 281 30.10 -23.70 -0.22
C PHE A 281 31.46 -23.42 0.43
N GLU A 282 32.52 -24.09 -0.06
CA GLU A 282 33.86 -23.98 0.45
C GLU A 282 34.54 -22.67 0.00
N ILE A 283 34.95 -21.87 0.95
CA ILE A 283 35.68 -20.60 0.72
C ILE A 283 37.12 -20.76 1.22
N ALA A 284 38.09 -20.64 0.34
CA ALA A 284 39.51 -20.66 0.70
C ALA A 284 39.93 -19.31 1.30
N LEU A 285 40.63 -19.34 2.43
CA LEU A 285 41.15 -18.17 3.10
C LEU A 285 42.65 -17.98 2.81
N ASP A 286 43.14 -16.76 2.86
CA ASP A 286 44.56 -16.41 2.64
C ASP A 286 45.55 -17.13 3.58
N ASN A 287 45.04 -17.57 4.74
CA ASN A 287 45.84 -18.31 5.72
C ASN A 287 45.89 -19.83 5.48
N GLY A 288 45.35 -20.30 4.34
CA GLY A 288 45.31 -21.71 3.92
C GLY A 288 44.25 -22.54 4.68
N LYS A 289 43.36 -21.90 5.43
CA LYS A 289 42.18 -22.54 6.02
C LYS A 289 40.96 -22.43 5.08
N TYR A 290 39.93 -23.17 5.39
CA TYR A 290 38.64 -23.11 4.69
C TYR A 290 37.56 -22.70 5.67
N MET A 291 36.59 -21.93 5.19
CA MET A 291 35.31 -21.71 5.84
C MET A 291 34.19 -22.12 4.90
N TYR A 292 33.01 -22.34 5.43
CA TYR A 292 31.85 -22.79 4.66
C TYR A 292 30.69 -21.89 4.97
N PHE A 293 30.03 -21.36 3.93
CA PHE A 293 28.84 -20.57 4.10
C PHE A 293 27.71 -21.41 4.70
N ASN A 294 26.98 -20.86 5.66
CA ASN A 294 25.86 -21.53 6.34
C ASN A 294 24.55 -20.80 6.04
N GLN A 295 24.45 -19.53 6.41
CA GLN A 295 23.27 -18.73 6.12
C GLN A 295 23.59 -17.23 6.09
N MET A 296 22.72 -16.49 5.38
CA MET A 296 22.68 -15.04 5.47
C MET A 296 21.27 -14.56 5.76
N LYS A 297 21.15 -13.36 6.34
CA LYS A 297 19.90 -12.64 6.47
C LYS A 297 20.14 -11.18 6.20
N TYR A 298 19.39 -10.64 5.25
CA TYR A 298 19.35 -9.21 4.92
C TYR A 298 17.96 -8.68 5.27
N ARG A 299 17.89 -7.48 5.87
CA ARG A 299 16.65 -6.83 6.26
C ARG A 299 16.67 -5.37 5.84
N TYR A 300 15.54 -4.92 5.31
CA TYR A 300 15.22 -3.51 5.08
C TYR A 300 13.99 -3.15 5.89
N TRP A 301 14.02 -2.01 6.57
CA TRP A 301 12.85 -1.45 7.23
C TRP A 301 12.66 0.00 6.80
N TYR A 302 11.41 0.40 6.72
CA TYR A 302 11.00 1.73 6.31
C TYR A 302 9.76 2.14 7.08
N GLU A 303 9.75 3.36 7.59
CA GLU A 303 8.61 3.98 8.25
C GLU A 303 8.34 5.33 7.61
N ALA A 304 7.06 5.72 7.52
CA ALA A 304 6.65 7.03 7.03
C ALA A 304 5.48 7.56 7.83
N GLU A 305 5.57 8.81 8.23
CA GLU A 305 4.47 9.56 8.79
C GLU A 305 4.12 10.72 7.88
N SER A 306 2.83 10.99 7.73
CA SER A 306 2.37 12.12 6.93
C SER A 306 1.19 12.82 7.58
N SER A 307 1.19 14.14 7.47
CA SER A 307 0.03 14.96 7.78
C SER A 307 -0.28 15.93 6.64
N GLY A 308 -1.58 16.09 6.33
CA GLY A 308 -1.99 16.94 5.23
C GLY A 308 -3.35 17.57 5.45
N VAL A 309 -3.68 18.59 4.66
CA VAL A 309 -4.96 19.28 4.72
C VAL A 309 -5.63 19.35 3.37
N TYR A 310 -6.96 19.31 3.38
CA TYR A 310 -7.78 19.46 2.18
C TYR A 310 -9.13 20.07 2.48
N ALA A 311 -9.80 20.56 1.43
CA ALA A 311 -11.20 20.94 1.46
C ALA A 311 -12.01 20.03 0.53
N LYS A 312 -13.28 19.78 0.90
CA LYS A 312 -14.23 19.03 0.07
C LYS A 312 -15.57 19.74 0.06
N PHE A 313 -16.18 19.87 -1.10
CA PHE A 313 -17.48 20.50 -1.29
C PHE A 313 -18.43 19.49 -1.92
N GLY A 314 -19.70 19.56 -1.54
CA GLY A 314 -20.68 18.64 -2.06
C GLY A 314 -22.09 19.20 -2.12
N ALA A 315 -22.88 18.59 -3.01
CA ALA A 315 -24.28 18.89 -3.17
C ALA A 315 -25.08 17.60 -3.38
N ILE A 316 -26.32 17.57 -2.89
CA ILE A 316 -27.33 16.53 -3.18
C ILE A 316 -28.61 17.22 -3.58
N LEU A 317 -29.14 16.85 -4.76
CA LEU A 317 -30.40 17.32 -5.30
C LEU A 317 -31.46 16.23 -5.20
N THR A 318 -32.66 16.58 -4.74
CA THR A 318 -33.81 15.67 -4.61
C THR A 318 -35.01 16.21 -5.41
N PRO A 319 -35.03 15.97 -6.77
CA PRO A 319 -36.03 16.57 -7.65
C PRO A 319 -37.45 15.99 -7.48
N GLY A 320 -37.62 15.02 -6.59
CA GLY A 320 -38.89 14.35 -6.31
C GLY A 320 -38.93 12.92 -6.84
N TYR A 321 -40.06 12.28 -6.68
CA TYR A 321 -40.33 10.88 -7.13
C TYR A 321 -39.31 9.85 -6.64
N GLY A 322 -38.60 10.14 -5.55
CA GLY A 322 -37.56 9.24 -4.99
C GLY A 322 -36.19 9.36 -5.62
N LEU A 323 -36.01 10.16 -6.68
CA LEU A 323 -34.73 10.37 -7.33
C LEU A 323 -33.81 11.29 -6.50
N ARG A 324 -32.53 10.97 -6.46
CA ARG A 324 -31.48 11.76 -5.82
C ARG A 324 -30.25 11.82 -6.73
N ILE A 325 -29.66 12.98 -6.84
CA ILE A 325 -28.43 13.22 -7.62
C ILE A 325 -27.41 13.86 -6.69
N GLY A 326 -26.21 13.32 -6.62
CA GLY A 326 -25.14 13.83 -5.78
C GLY A 326 -23.89 14.14 -6.55
N ALA A 327 -23.17 15.19 -6.13
CA ALA A 327 -21.86 15.51 -6.63
C ALA A 327 -20.97 16.01 -5.49
N ALA A 328 -19.67 15.67 -5.53
CA ALA A 328 -18.69 16.22 -4.59
C ALA A 328 -17.33 16.37 -5.27
N VAL A 329 -16.56 17.38 -4.85
CA VAL A 329 -15.19 17.65 -5.32
C VAL A 329 -14.30 17.88 -4.11
N GLN A 330 -13.16 17.21 -4.10
CA GLN A 330 -12.10 17.35 -3.10
C GLN A 330 -10.87 18.00 -3.74
N THR A 331 -10.33 19.02 -3.07
CA THR A 331 -9.04 19.59 -3.46
C THR A 331 -7.92 18.57 -3.31
N PRO A 332 -6.77 18.75 -3.97
CA PRO A 332 -5.55 18.05 -3.59
C PRO A 332 -5.30 18.13 -2.08
N ILE A 333 -4.69 17.09 -1.51
CA ILE A 333 -4.17 17.08 -0.15
C ILE A 333 -2.73 17.57 -0.23
N VAL A 334 -2.41 18.62 0.50
CA VAL A 334 -1.02 19.09 0.67
C VAL A 334 -0.49 18.42 1.93
N ASN A 335 0.44 17.49 1.74
CA ASN A 335 1.02 16.67 2.78
C ASN A 335 2.45 17.13 3.09
N ASN A 336 2.82 17.08 4.35
CA ASN A 336 4.19 17.01 4.82
C ASN A 336 4.46 15.54 5.22
N VAL A 337 5.54 14.97 4.69
CA VAL A 337 5.93 13.58 4.91
C VAL A 337 7.30 13.55 5.56
N THR A 338 7.48 12.71 6.55
CA THR A 338 8.78 12.35 7.12
C THR A 338 8.95 10.85 7.05
N GLU A 339 10.10 10.42 6.60
CA GLU A 339 10.46 9.02 6.38
C GLU A 339 11.69 8.66 7.19
N TRP A 340 11.72 7.41 7.66
CA TRP A 340 12.88 6.79 8.30
C TRP A 340 13.13 5.42 7.67
N TRP A 341 14.38 5.05 7.53
CA TRP A 341 14.75 3.74 6.97
C TRP A 341 16.08 3.25 7.48
N GLY A 342 16.31 1.96 7.32
CA GLY A 342 17.59 1.35 7.65
C GLY A 342 17.73 -0.07 7.10
N TYR A 343 18.96 -0.52 7.08
CA TYR A 343 19.36 -1.83 6.60
C TYR A 343 20.11 -2.58 7.69
N SER A 344 19.99 -3.90 7.68
CA SER A 344 20.88 -4.76 8.47
C SER A 344 21.20 -6.04 7.72
N GLY A 345 22.40 -6.56 7.95
CA GLY A 345 22.90 -7.77 7.35
C GLY A 345 23.59 -8.66 8.35
N SER A 346 23.48 -9.97 8.17
CA SER A 346 24.28 -10.98 8.87
C SER A 346 24.62 -12.12 7.94
N THR A 347 25.85 -12.61 8.05
CA THR A 347 26.32 -13.82 7.38
C THR A 347 26.93 -14.74 8.43
N GLU A 348 26.50 -15.98 8.46
CA GLU A 348 26.98 -17.00 9.38
C GLU A 348 27.71 -18.09 8.60
N PHE A 349 28.83 -18.53 9.13
CA PHE A 349 29.66 -19.59 8.58
C PHE A 349 29.67 -20.79 9.53
N THR A 350 30.16 -21.94 9.09
CA THR A 350 30.29 -23.13 9.97
C THR A 350 31.22 -22.87 11.16
N SER A 351 32.12 -21.91 11.06
CA SER A 351 32.92 -21.41 12.16
C SER A 351 32.51 -19.98 12.48
N SER A 352 31.96 -19.75 13.67
CA SER A 352 31.49 -18.43 14.14
C SER A 352 32.61 -17.38 14.28
N GLU A 353 33.88 -17.75 14.13
CA GLU A 353 35.00 -16.81 14.05
C GLU A 353 34.90 -15.86 12.85
N TYR A 354 34.18 -16.29 11.80
CA TYR A 354 34.04 -15.56 10.54
C TYR A 354 32.66 -14.92 10.36
N ASP A 355 31.77 -15.07 11.34
CA ASP A 355 30.44 -14.48 11.27
C ASP A 355 30.50 -12.95 11.17
N GLY A 356 29.71 -12.40 10.24
CA GLY A 356 29.64 -10.97 9.99
C GLY A 356 28.27 -10.38 10.33
N TYR A 357 28.28 -9.16 10.88
CA TYR A 357 27.07 -8.40 11.19
C TYR A 357 27.29 -6.93 10.87
N ALA A 358 26.32 -6.31 10.21
CA ALA A 358 26.33 -4.89 9.92
C ALA A 358 24.95 -4.25 10.05
N TYR A 359 24.94 -2.98 10.43
CA TYR A 359 23.75 -2.15 10.52
C TYR A 359 24.05 -0.80 9.89
N SER A 360 23.15 -0.31 9.03
CA SER A 360 23.23 1.07 8.58
C SER A 360 22.92 2.06 9.70
N PRO A 361 23.32 3.32 9.58
CA PRO A 361 22.65 4.39 10.32
C PRO A 361 21.15 4.40 10.03
N GLU A 362 20.38 5.12 10.85
CA GLU A 362 19.00 5.46 10.55
C GLU A 362 18.99 6.63 9.57
N GLY A 363 18.33 6.45 8.43
CA GLY A 363 18.06 7.53 7.49
C GLY A 363 16.80 8.27 7.93
N GLU A 364 16.79 9.59 7.76
CA GLU A 364 15.63 10.45 7.96
C GLU A 364 15.57 11.49 6.85
N TYR A 365 14.38 11.67 6.28
CA TYR A 365 14.16 12.71 5.29
C TYR A 365 12.72 13.25 5.34
N SER A 366 12.57 14.57 5.15
CA SER A 366 11.26 15.22 5.13
C SER A 366 11.05 16.01 3.85
N TYR A 367 9.85 15.91 3.29
CA TYR A 367 9.46 16.59 2.06
C TYR A 367 7.98 16.91 2.02
N ASN A 368 7.57 17.72 1.04
CA ASN A 368 6.18 17.99 0.77
C ASN A 368 5.69 17.24 -0.46
N PHE A 369 4.46 16.76 -0.36
CA PHE A 369 3.81 16.00 -1.40
C PHE A 369 2.37 16.48 -1.61
N VAL A 370 1.93 16.58 -2.86
CA VAL A 370 0.58 16.99 -3.23
C VAL A 370 -0.13 15.82 -3.92
N SER A 371 -1.24 15.35 -3.33
CA SER A 371 -2.08 14.31 -3.92
C SER A 371 -2.96 14.86 -5.05
N PRO A 372 -3.56 14.01 -5.91
CA PRO A 372 -4.49 14.47 -6.92
C PRO A 372 -5.82 14.96 -6.31
N PHE A 373 -6.56 15.78 -7.08
CA PHE A 373 -7.95 16.07 -6.75
C PHE A 373 -8.84 14.86 -6.97
N ARG A 374 -10.03 14.83 -6.35
CA ARG A 374 -11.04 13.78 -6.52
C ARG A 374 -12.40 14.38 -6.83
N ALA A 375 -13.14 13.74 -7.72
CA ALA A 375 -14.51 14.13 -8.08
C ALA A 375 -15.44 12.91 -7.95
N ASN A 376 -16.58 13.10 -7.28
CA ASN A 376 -17.58 12.06 -7.08
C ASN A 376 -18.91 12.49 -7.72
N LEU A 377 -19.55 11.57 -8.44
CA LEU A 377 -20.91 11.69 -8.96
C LEU A 377 -21.73 10.51 -8.45
N GLY A 378 -22.99 10.73 -8.10
CA GLY A 378 -23.87 9.68 -7.61
C GLY A 378 -25.30 9.85 -8.04
N LEU A 379 -25.97 8.71 -8.24
CA LEU A 379 -27.40 8.60 -8.46
C LEU A 379 -27.98 7.64 -7.46
N ALA A 380 -29.14 7.97 -6.90
CA ALA A 380 -29.87 7.05 -6.04
C ALA A 380 -31.39 7.17 -6.27
N TYR A 381 -32.08 6.07 -6.01
CA TYR A 381 -33.53 6.02 -6.07
C TYR A 381 -34.11 5.36 -4.82
N THR A 382 -35.02 6.07 -4.16
CA THR A 382 -35.70 5.64 -2.93
C THR A 382 -37.07 5.08 -3.26
N PHE A 383 -37.34 3.84 -2.89
CA PHE A 383 -38.65 3.17 -3.02
C PHE A 383 -39.54 3.46 -1.79
N GLY A 384 -39.82 4.74 -1.57
CA GLY A 384 -40.56 5.17 -0.37
C GLY A 384 -39.85 4.72 0.92
N LYS A 385 -40.56 3.98 1.77
CA LYS A 385 -40.01 3.44 3.04
C LYS A 385 -39.40 2.04 2.93
N PHE A 386 -39.49 1.43 1.76
CA PHE A 386 -39.10 0.02 1.58
C PHE A 386 -37.60 -0.17 1.30
N GLY A 387 -36.95 0.82 0.72
CA GLY A 387 -35.53 0.67 0.42
C GLY A 387 -34.96 1.74 -0.51
N VAL A 388 -33.72 1.54 -0.89
CA VAL A 388 -32.97 2.43 -1.78
C VAL A 388 -31.95 1.63 -2.59
N ILE A 389 -31.71 2.08 -3.82
CA ILE A 389 -30.56 1.66 -4.64
C ILE A 389 -29.71 2.90 -4.95
N SER A 390 -28.42 2.72 -5.08
CA SER A 390 -27.47 3.79 -5.40
C SER A 390 -26.33 3.31 -6.29
N ALA A 391 -25.81 4.22 -7.09
CA ALA A 391 -24.65 4.03 -7.91
C ALA A 391 -23.79 5.30 -7.86
N ASP A 392 -22.49 5.12 -7.61
CA ASP A 392 -21.51 6.19 -7.51
C ASP A 392 -20.39 5.96 -8.50
N TYR A 393 -19.86 7.06 -9.01
CA TYR A 393 -18.64 7.12 -9.81
C TYR A 393 -17.68 8.11 -9.17
N GLU A 394 -16.42 7.71 -9.03
CA GLU A 394 -15.34 8.59 -8.56
C GLU A 394 -14.21 8.61 -9.60
N TYR A 395 -13.72 9.80 -9.88
CA TYR A 395 -12.59 10.08 -10.76
C TYR A 395 -11.42 10.64 -9.93
N CYS A 396 -10.23 10.08 -10.14
CA CYS A 396 -8.98 10.55 -9.55
C CYS A 396 -7.85 10.36 -10.57
N ASP A 397 -7.12 11.40 -10.93
CA ASP A 397 -6.02 11.33 -11.88
C ASP A 397 -4.67 11.37 -11.15
N TYR A 398 -4.06 10.20 -10.98
CA TYR A 398 -2.81 10.04 -10.24
C TYR A 398 -1.59 10.60 -10.98
N SER A 399 -1.67 10.94 -12.27
CA SER A 399 -0.61 11.66 -12.96
C SER A 399 -0.41 13.09 -12.44
N GLN A 400 -1.34 13.60 -11.62
CA GLN A 400 -1.28 14.91 -11.00
C GLN A 400 -0.57 14.92 -9.64
N MET A 401 -0.16 13.75 -9.14
CA MET A 401 0.69 13.66 -7.96
C MET A 401 1.98 14.42 -8.17
N LYS A 402 2.47 15.07 -7.12
CA LYS A 402 3.66 15.90 -7.24
C LYS A 402 4.43 16.03 -5.95
N PHE A 403 5.72 15.70 -5.99
CA PHE A 403 6.68 16.14 -4.98
C PHE A 403 6.98 17.62 -5.14
N THR A 404 7.10 18.32 -4.01
CA THR A 404 7.51 19.71 -3.98
C THR A 404 8.68 19.89 -3.01
N SER A 405 9.75 20.51 -3.48
CA SER A 405 10.92 20.83 -2.66
C SER A 405 11.06 22.32 -2.50
N SER A 406 11.59 22.74 -1.36
CA SER A 406 12.03 24.10 -1.09
C SER A 406 13.57 24.27 -1.10
N GLY A 407 14.33 23.21 -1.40
CA GLY A 407 15.80 23.13 -1.25
C GLY A 407 16.55 22.60 -2.48
N GLY A 408 17.72 22.02 -2.25
CA GLY A 408 18.65 21.53 -3.26
C GLY A 408 18.20 20.30 -4.06
N ASP A 409 17.11 19.64 -3.66
CA ASP A 409 16.62 18.37 -4.25
C ASP A 409 15.66 18.58 -5.42
N ARG A 410 15.60 19.78 -5.96
CA ARG A 410 14.65 20.17 -6.99
C ARG A 410 14.78 19.33 -8.26
N ASP A 411 16.00 19.13 -8.72
CA ASP A 411 16.27 18.39 -9.97
C ASP A 411 15.85 16.93 -9.84
N TYR A 412 16.10 16.30 -8.68
CA TYR A 412 15.64 14.96 -8.36
C TYR A 412 14.11 14.85 -8.35
N PHE A 413 13.42 15.75 -7.66
CA PHE A 413 11.96 15.72 -7.62
C PHE A 413 11.32 16.06 -8.99
N ASP A 414 11.97 16.87 -9.82
CA ASP A 414 11.49 17.11 -11.19
C ASP A 414 11.59 15.83 -12.04
N GLU A 415 12.63 15.00 -11.85
CA GLU A 415 12.76 13.70 -12.50
C GLU A 415 11.68 12.72 -12.02
N VAL A 416 11.50 12.54 -10.69
CA VAL A 416 10.45 11.69 -10.12
C VAL A 416 9.06 12.14 -10.55
N ASN A 417 8.81 13.45 -10.61
CA ASN A 417 7.54 14.01 -11.08
C ASN A 417 7.28 13.71 -12.58
N ASN A 418 8.31 13.55 -13.39
CA ASN A 418 8.17 13.10 -14.78
C ASN A 418 7.84 11.61 -14.84
N ILE A 419 8.51 10.77 -14.04
CA ILE A 419 8.18 9.34 -13.90
C ILE A 419 6.70 9.17 -13.49
N ILE A 420 6.22 9.95 -12.51
CA ILE A 420 4.82 9.93 -12.07
C ILE A 420 3.85 10.15 -13.26
N LYS A 421 4.12 11.14 -14.12
CA LYS A 421 3.27 11.43 -15.27
C LYS A 421 3.29 10.33 -16.33
N ASP A 422 4.42 9.65 -16.50
CA ASP A 422 4.59 8.59 -17.48
C ASP A 422 3.95 7.28 -17.01
N VAL A 423 4.10 6.96 -15.73
CA VAL A 423 3.61 5.70 -15.13
C VAL A 423 2.13 5.76 -14.78
N PHE A 424 1.68 6.86 -14.16
CA PHE A 424 0.31 6.96 -13.63
C PHE A 424 -0.63 7.76 -14.55
N GLY A 425 -1.91 7.50 -14.35
CA GLY A 425 -3.01 8.13 -15.07
C GLY A 425 -4.31 8.15 -14.28
N PRO A 426 -5.45 8.34 -14.95
CA PRO A 426 -6.75 8.40 -14.29
C PRO A 426 -7.22 7.04 -13.82
N GLN A 427 -7.65 6.97 -12.56
CA GLN A 427 -8.39 5.86 -11.98
C GLN A 427 -9.89 6.17 -11.98
N ASN A 428 -10.68 5.18 -12.38
CA ASN A 428 -12.14 5.21 -12.36
C ASN A 428 -12.64 4.21 -11.33
N ILE A 429 -13.46 4.67 -10.38
CA ILE A 429 -13.99 3.85 -9.30
C ILE A 429 -15.52 3.86 -9.38
N TRP A 430 -16.12 2.67 -9.43
CA TRP A 430 -17.55 2.46 -9.47
C TRP A 430 -18.01 1.76 -8.20
N ARG A 431 -19.13 2.24 -7.62
CA ARG A 431 -19.73 1.66 -6.42
C ARG A 431 -21.23 1.53 -6.60
N PHE A 432 -21.78 0.41 -6.16
CA PHE A 432 -23.20 0.09 -6.22
C PHE A 432 -23.67 -0.36 -4.84
N GLY A 433 -24.84 0.11 -4.43
CA GLY A 433 -25.43 -0.21 -3.14
C GLY A 433 -26.92 -0.39 -3.19
N ALA A 434 -27.43 -1.29 -2.36
CA ALA A 434 -28.85 -1.50 -2.15
C ALA A 434 -29.16 -1.71 -0.66
N GLU A 435 -30.27 -1.12 -0.20
CA GLU A 435 -30.82 -1.32 1.13
C GLU A 435 -32.31 -1.67 1.01
N PHE A 436 -32.74 -2.74 1.67
CA PHE A 436 -34.13 -3.13 1.80
C PHE A 436 -34.53 -3.14 3.26
N LYS A 437 -35.62 -2.43 3.59
CA LYS A 437 -36.14 -2.26 4.97
C LYS A 437 -37.34 -3.12 5.25
N LEU A 438 -37.26 -3.86 6.34
CA LEU A 438 -38.31 -4.72 6.89
C LEU A 438 -38.67 -4.24 8.31
N GLY A 439 -39.46 -3.18 8.40
CA GLY A 439 -39.79 -2.56 9.69
C GLY A 439 -38.55 -1.97 10.37
N THR A 440 -38.14 -2.56 11.50
CA THR A 440 -36.95 -2.16 12.28
C THR A 440 -35.64 -2.77 11.74
N LEU A 441 -35.72 -3.73 10.83
CA LEU A 441 -34.58 -4.40 10.25
C LEU A 441 -34.24 -3.85 8.85
N ALA A 442 -32.99 -3.91 8.46
CA ALA A 442 -32.53 -3.57 7.12
C ALA A 442 -31.54 -4.63 6.62
N LEU A 443 -31.71 -5.03 5.36
CA LEU A 443 -30.77 -5.86 4.62
C LEU A 443 -30.03 -4.97 3.63
N ARG A 444 -28.71 -5.16 3.50
CA ARG A 444 -27.86 -4.34 2.62
C ARG A 444 -26.93 -5.20 1.82
N GLY A 445 -26.66 -4.76 0.60
CA GLY A 445 -25.64 -5.34 -0.27
C GLY A 445 -24.93 -4.26 -1.07
N GLY A 446 -23.67 -4.49 -1.38
CA GLY A 446 -22.86 -3.56 -2.14
C GLY A 446 -21.78 -4.26 -2.97
N TYR A 447 -21.39 -3.59 -4.05
CA TYR A 447 -20.30 -4.01 -4.91
C TYR A 447 -19.52 -2.78 -5.37
N GLY A 448 -18.21 -2.91 -5.48
CA GLY A 448 -17.34 -1.87 -5.99
C GLY A 448 -16.16 -2.43 -6.77
N PHE A 449 -15.69 -1.68 -7.75
CA PHE A 449 -14.46 -1.99 -8.47
C PHE A 449 -13.77 -0.71 -8.95
N SER A 450 -12.47 -0.81 -9.19
CA SER A 450 -11.66 0.29 -9.76
C SER A 450 -10.75 -0.21 -10.86
N THR A 451 -10.48 0.68 -11.83
CA THR A 451 -9.37 0.50 -12.78
C THR A 451 -8.04 0.75 -12.08
N SER A 452 -6.94 0.31 -12.68
CA SER A 452 -5.61 0.65 -12.18
C SER A 452 -5.33 2.15 -12.34
N PRO A 453 -4.60 2.77 -11.40
CA PRO A 453 -3.99 4.07 -11.61
C PRO A 453 -2.80 4.02 -12.57
N GLU A 454 -2.20 2.86 -12.81
CA GLU A 454 -1.07 2.68 -13.73
C GLU A 454 -1.56 2.59 -15.19
N ARG A 455 -0.90 3.35 -16.09
CA ARG A 455 -1.30 3.45 -17.50
C ARG A 455 -1.21 2.14 -18.28
N HIS A 456 -0.24 1.30 -17.91
CA HIS A 456 0.05 0.07 -18.67
C HIS A 456 -0.48 -1.20 -18.00
N PHE A 457 -1.23 -1.04 -16.92
CA PHE A 457 -1.86 -2.15 -16.24
C PHE A 457 -3.23 -2.47 -16.84
N GLU A 458 -3.41 -3.68 -17.33
CA GLU A 458 -4.68 -4.16 -17.86
C GLU A 458 -5.42 -5.02 -16.82
N GLY A 459 -6.68 -4.67 -16.55
CA GLY A 459 -7.53 -5.44 -15.66
C GLY A 459 -8.08 -4.65 -14.46
N PRO A 460 -8.87 -5.30 -13.61
CA PRO A 460 -9.36 -4.68 -12.39
C PRO A 460 -8.23 -4.58 -11.35
N TYR A 461 -7.97 -3.37 -10.89
CA TYR A 461 -6.98 -3.11 -9.85
C TYR A 461 -7.47 -3.57 -8.47
N ARG A 462 -8.74 -3.26 -8.17
CA ARG A 462 -9.39 -3.65 -6.92
C ARG A 462 -10.87 -3.90 -7.15
N SER A 463 -11.41 -4.91 -6.47
CA SER A 463 -12.85 -5.13 -6.37
C SER A 463 -13.25 -5.49 -4.96
N ASN A 464 -14.51 -5.22 -4.60
CA ASN A 464 -15.05 -5.61 -3.32
C ASN A 464 -16.54 -5.95 -3.43
N PHE A 465 -16.98 -6.84 -2.58
CA PHE A 465 -18.39 -7.06 -2.32
C PHE A 465 -18.65 -6.98 -0.83
N SER A 466 -19.82 -6.48 -0.48
CA SER A 466 -20.23 -6.24 0.89
C SER A 466 -21.67 -6.66 1.13
N PHE A 467 -21.95 -6.97 2.38
CA PHE A 467 -23.24 -7.35 2.86
C PHE A 467 -23.42 -6.82 4.28
N GLY A 468 -24.66 -6.52 4.69
CA GLY A 468 -24.90 -6.03 6.04
C GLY A 468 -26.34 -6.17 6.52
N LEU A 469 -26.45 -6.11 7.84
CA LEU A 469 -27.70 -6.14 8.58
C LEU A 469 -27.80 -4.87 9.43
N GLY A 470 -28.98 -4.28 9.51
CA GLY A 470 -29.24 -3.13 10.35
C GLY A 470 -30.42 -3.34 11.25
N TYR A 471 -30.35 -2.82 12.46
CA TYR A 471 -31.45 -2.69 13.40
C TYR A 471 -31.61 -1.23 13.81
N SER A 472 -32.84 -0.71 13.78
CA SER A 472 -33.13 0.64 14.25
C SER A 472 -34.36 0.56 15.17
N SER A 473 -34.17 0.92 16.44
CA SER A 473 -35.28 1.11 17.35
C SER A 473 -36.13 2.31 16.90
N ASN A 474 -37.36 2.43 17.43
CA ASN A 474 -38.29 3.50 17.04
C ASN A 474 -37.83 4.90 17.47
N GLY A 475 -36.58 5.28 17.15
CA GLY A 475 -36.11 6.64 17.24
C GLY A 475 -34.65 6.85 17.66
N SER A 476 -34.21 6.37 18.82
CA SER A 476 -32.96 6.86 19.41
C SER A 476 -31.73 5.99 19.17
N PHE A 477 -31.88 4.68 19.05
CA PHE A 477 -30.75 3.75 18.92
C PHE A 477 -30.77 2.97 17.60
N PHE A 478 -29.62 2.72 17.03
CA PHE A 478 -29.44 1.78 15.91
C PHE A 478 -28.13 1.03 16.04
N ALA A 479 -28.10 -0.16 15.46
CA ALA A 479 -26.92 -0.99 15.34
C ALA A 479 -26.85 -1.57 13.93
N ASP A 480 -25.71 -1.44 13.29
CA ASP A 480 -25.47 -1.94 11.94
C ASP A 480 -24.26 -2.88 11.94
N PHE A 481 -24.39 -4.00 11.25
CA PHE A 481 -23.32 -4.96 11.02
C PHE A 481 -22.97 -4.97 9.54
N ALA A 482 -21.70 -5.05 9.22
CA ALA A 482 -21.21 -5.18 7.85
C ALA A 482 -20.09 -6.21 7.75
N PHE A 483 -20.08 -6.85 6.61
CA PHE A 483 -19.04 -7.75 6.16
C PHE A 483 -18.60 -7.31 4.76
N ARG A 484 -17.30 -7.15 4.52
CA ARG A 484 -16.75 -6.78 3.21
C ARG A 484 -15.55 -7.67 2.87
N LYS A 485 -15.52 -8.17 1.64
CA LYS A 485 -14.37 -8.82 1.02
C LYS A 485 -13.75 -7.87 0.03
N ASN A 486 -12.46 -7.56 0.20
CA ASN A 486 -11.65 -6.88 -0.80
C ASN A 486 -10.78 -7.91 -1.53
N ILE A 487 -10.63 -7.73 -2.84
CA ILE A 487 -9.77 -8.50 -3.73
C ILE A 487 -8.89 -7.48 -4.44
N TYR A 488 -7.60 -7.67 -4.39
CA TYR A 488 -6.59 -6.80 -5.00
C TYR A 488 -6.04 -7.43 -6.28
N SER A 489 -5.45 -6.63 -7.14
CA SER A 489 -4.65 -7.13 -8.25
C SER A 489 -3.47 -7.96 -7.74
N ASN A 490 -2.95 -8.81 -8.60
CA ASN A 490 -1.74 -9.55 -8.34
C ASN A 490 -0.54 -8.61 -8.31
N GLU A 491 0.39 -8.87 -7.40
CA GLU A 491 1.70 -8.23 -7.31
C GLU A 491 2.76 -9.24 -7.74
N TYR A 492 3.72 -8.81 -8.55
CA TYR A 492 4.89 -9.59 -8.93
C TYR A 492 6.10 -8.95 -8.27
N TYR A 493 6.85 -9.72 -7.51
CA TYR A 493 7.97 -9.25 -6.72
C TYR A 493 9.23 -10.06 -7.03
N MET A 494 10.33 -9.38 -7.34
CA MET A 494 11.66 -9.97 -7.52
C MET A 494 12.52 -9.54 -6.33
N PRO A 495 13.06 -10.48 -5.53
CA PRO A 495 13.87 -10.16 -4.35
C PRO A 495 15.19 -9.46 -4.67
N TYR A 496 15.73 -9.70 -5.86
CA TYR A 496 16.96 -9.11 -6.39
C TYR A 496 16.90 -9.07 -7.92
N SER A 497 17.82 -8.32 -8.54
CA SER A 497 17.87 -8.12 -9.99
C SER A 497 18.55 -9.30 -10.70
N ASP A 498 18.18 -9.54 -11.97
CA ASP A 498 18.94 -10.43 -12.85
C ASP A 498 20.37 -9.94 -12.98
N TYR A 499 21.34 -10.86 -12.86
CA TYR A 499 22.75 -10.52 -12.85
C TYR A 499 23.63 -11.48 -13.67
N ILE A 500 23.08 -12.58 -14.18
CA ILE A 500 23.80 -13.55 -15.00
C ILE A 500 23.35 -13.41 -16.45
N PHE A 501 24.26 -12.92 -17.30
CA PHE A 501 24.00 -12.63 -18.70
C PHE A 501 25.01 -13.34 -19.59
N ASP A 502 24.61 -13.67 -20.82
CA ASP A 502 25.54 -14.11 -21.87
C ASP A 502 26.28 -12.91 -22.49
N ASP A 503 27.22 -13.22 -23.39
CA ASP A 503 28.02 -12.21 -24.13
C ASP A 503 27.14 -11.28 -25.00
N GLU A 504 25.90 -11.67 -25.31
CA GLU A 504 24.93 -10.90 -26.08
C GLU A 504 24.03 -10.04 -25.18
N GLY A 505 24.17 -10.15 -23.84
CA GLY A 505 23.36 -9.45 -22.84
C GLY A 505 21.99 -10.05 -22.60
N ASN A 506 21.76 -11.32 -22.94
CA ASN A 506 20.54 -12.04 -22.60
C ASN A 506 20.69 -12.68 -21.21
N ILE A 507 19.60 -12.68 -20.44
CA ILE A 507 19.54 -13.36 -19.15
C ILE A 507 19.64 -14.87 -19.39
N THR A 508 20.67 -15.51 -18.84
CA THR A 508 20.88 -16.97 -18.94
C THR A 508 20.24 -17.70 -17.76
N GLU A 509 20.37 -17.13 -16.56
CA GLU A 509 19.77 -17.67 -15.33
C GLU A 509 18.88 -16.59 -14.71
N PRO A 510 17.55 -16.68 -14.92
CA PRO A 510 16.62 -15.69 -14.38
C PRO A 510 16.50 -15.84 -12.87
N VAL A 511 16.38 -14.71 -12.18
CA VAL A 511 16.15 -14.67 -10.73
C VAL A 511 14.70 -15.05 -10.38
N PRO A 512 14.43 -15.41 -9.11
CA PRO A 512 13.09 -15.74 -8.66
C PRO A 512 12.12 -14.55 -8.78
N GLU A 513 10.97 -14.78 -9.41
CA GLU A 513 9.84 -13.89 -9.39
C GLU A 513 8.72 -14.53 -8.55
N ILE A 514 8.17 -13.77 -7.60
CA ILE A 514 7.13 -14.22 -6.66
C ILE A 514 5.81 -13.54 -7.02
N LEU A 515 4.79 -14.35 -7.33
CA LEU A 515 3.41 -13.89 -7.45
C LEU A 515 2.78 -13.81 -6.07
N ILE A 516 2.43 -12.61 -5.66
CA ILE A 516 1.72 -12.33 -4.41
C ILE A 516 0.27 -11.98 -4.73
N THR A 517 -0.68 -12.72 -4.14
CA THR A 517 -2.10 -12.39 -4.20
C THR A 517 -2.59 -11.98 -2.83
N ARG A 518 -3.33 -10.88 -2.75
CA ARG A 518 -3.87 -10.35 -1.50
C ARG A 518 -5.40 -10.31 -1.50
N SER A 519 -5.99 -10.59 -0.36
CA SER A 519 -7.41 -10.34 -0.12
C SER A 519 -7.67 -10.08 1.37
N ASP A 520 -8.61 -9.17 1.65
CA ASP A 520 -8.97 -8.81 3.02
C ASP A 520 -10.43 -9.12 3.29
N TRP A 521 -10.70 -9.60 4.50
CA TRP A 521 -12.05 -9.68 5.05
C TRP A 521 -12.19 -8.63 6.15
N LYS A 522 -13.26 -7.84 6.10
CA LYS A 522 -13.57 -6.84 7.13
C LYS A 522 -14.92 -7.11 7.76
N VAL A 523 -14.96 -7.05 9.08
CA VAL A 523 -16.17 -7.17 9.89
C VAL A 523 -16.32 -5.91 10.71
N LEU A 524 -17.45 -5.23 10.58
CA LEU A 524 -17.71 -3.93 11.21
C LEU A 524 -19.01 -3.99 12.00
N LEU A 525 -19.01 -3.32 13.15
CA LEU A 525 -20.20 -3.09 13.96
C LEU A 525 -20.32 -1.59 14.26
N THR A 526 -21.37 -0.95 13.76
CA THR A 526 -21.68 0.44 14.12
C THR A 526 -22.76 0.47 15.18
N LEU A 527 -22.50 1.18 16.27
CA LEU A 527 -23.48 1.57 17.27
C LEU A 527 -23.76 3.06 17.14
N GLY A 528 -25.02 3.45 17.10
CA GLY A 528 -25.40 4.84 16.88
C GLY A 528 -26.60 5.28 17.71
N TRP A 529 -26.57 6.56 18.09
CA TRP A 529 -27.63 7.24 18.85
C TRP A 529 -28.05 8.50 18.13
N ARG A 530 -29.35 8.73 18.10
CA ARG A 530 -30.01 9.92 17.55
C ARG A 530 -30.67 10.71 18.70
N PHE A 531 -30.57 12.02 18.63
CA PHE A 531 -31.10 12.91 19.67
C PHE A 531 -31.48 14.27 19.10
#